data_825205ee74af15b3c9e129d846ba3e90
#
_entry.id   825205ee74af15b3c9e129d846ba3e90
#
_cell.length_a   1.000
_cell.length_b   1.000
_cell.length_c   1.000
_cell.angle_alpha   90.00
_cell.angle_beta   90.00
_cell.angle_gamma   90.00
#
_symmetry.space_group_name_H-M   'P 1'
#
loop_
_entity.id
_entity.type
_entity.pdbx_description
1 polymer ?
#
loop_
_entity_poly.entity_id
_entity_poly.type
_entity_poly.pdbx_seq_one_letter_code
_entity_poly.pdbx_strand_id
1 'polypeptide(L)'
;MFDQYFEKFDLAPEVTAALKKCKCIAYAETKAELEEMAYGPTHTSRYDVVYPIEGKGTVKEAEVVRCKNGCVVNFMEDYMRRRDPNSMAIGDDLPSDKPRFKDRFGYEFSSLRQETLDWLSTQQVIMLPFSAGPRGHGYPSLMICPLNAAFFALSLANMQGFTSIVDVPEHYKPRAIIFVAPPFRHTHFDGKQVVVHNRSKEMHEVWAYNLYPGPSAKKGVFSLLLDIGEQEGWVCCHTSAAMVETPYECEVVFMHEGASGGGKSEMLEDFHREEDDRLLIGTHTVTGEKYYMTLGESCKIHPIADDMACALKSFQDPESGKLRILDAEDGWFLRMDGMNAYGNSPLYERICIHPSEPLVFFNTVSYTHLRAHET
;
A
#
# COMPACT_ATOMS: atom_id res chain seq x y z
N MET A 1 -13.72 12.01 -27.21
CA MET A 1 -12.88 13.16 -26.82
C MET A 1 -12.10 12.64 -25.64
N PHE A 2 -10.77 12.48 -25.74
CA PHE A 2 -9.96 12.05 -24.61
C PHE A 2 -10.02 13.13 -23.55
N ASP A 3 -10.07 12.69 -22.30
CA ASP A 3 -10.12 13.54 -21.13
C ASP A 3 -8.82 14.37 -21.08
N GLN A 4 -8.95 15.67 -20.79
CA GLN A 4 -7.83 16.59 -20.65
C GLN A 4 -6.76 16.09 -19.67
N TYR A 5 -7.13 15.26 -18.70
CA TYR A 5 -6.20 14.70 -17.72
C TYR A 5 -5.30 13.61 -18.32
N PHE A 6 -5.81 12.80 -19.26
CA PHE A 6 -5.03 11.74 -19.88
C PHE A 6 -3.82 12.27 -20.67
N GLU A 7 -3.99 13.42 -21.32
CA GLU A 7 -2.95 14.02 -22.15
C GLU A 7 -1.74 14.55 -21.35
N LYS A 8 -1.91 14.69 -20.02
CA LYS A 8 -0.80 15.10 -19.15
C LYS A 8 0.28 14.02 -18.98
N PHE A 9 -0.03 12.76 -19.23
CA PHE A 9 0.85 11.64 -18.93
C PHE A 9 1.71 11.22 -20.13
N ASP A 10 3.03 11.22 -19.94
CA ASP A 10 3.99 10.67 -20.90
C ASP A 10 4.21 9.17 -20.61
N LEU A 11 3.38 8.32 -21.22
CA LEU A 11 3.41 6.87 -21.04
C LEU A 11 3.99 6.16 -22.26
N ALA A 12 4.49 4.93 -22.06
CA ALA A 12 4.92 4.07 -23.15
C ALA A 12 3.81 3.87 -24.20
N PRO A 13 4.13 3.78 -25.48
CA PRO A 13 3.13 3.73 -26.57
C PRO A 13 2.12 2.61 -26.41
N GLU A 14 2.54 1.41 -25.97
CA GLU A 14 1.67 0.25 -25.75
C GLU A 14 0.71 0.46 -24.56
N VAL A 15 1.17 1.11 -23.48
CA VAL A 15 0.33 1.47 -22.34
C VAL A 15 -0.69 2.50 -22.76
N THR A 16 -0.24 3.55 -23.45
CA THR A 16 -1.12 4.58 -24.02
C THR A 16 -2.18 3.96 -24.94
N ALA A 17 -1.79 3.03 -25.83
CA ALA A 17 -2.70 2.37 -26.74
C ALA A 17 -3.75 1.51 -26.02
N ALA A 18 -3.38 0.83 -24.95
CA ALA A 18 -4.28 0.04 -24.12
C ALA A 18 -5.29 0.95 -23.38
N LEU A 19 -4.80 1.99 -22.70
CA LEU A 19 -5.66 2.91 -21.95
C LEU A 19 -6.62 3.68 -22.83
N LYS A 20 -6.23 4.04 -24.04
CA LYS A 20 -7.13 4.67 -25.02
C LYS A 20 -8.33 3.80 -25.44
N LYS A 21 -8.26 2.50 -25.23
CA LYS A 21 -9.36 1.56 -25.52
C LYS A 21 -10.21 1.26 -24.29
N CYS A 22 -9.81 1.66 -23.09
CA CYS A 22 -10.58 1.44 -21.88
C CYS A 22 -12.00 2.02 -22.00
N LYS A 23 -12.97 1.34 -21.39
CA LYS A 23 -14.36 1.79 -21.38
C LYS A 23 -14.56 3.14 -20.71
N CYS A 24 -13.74 3.40 -19.68
CA CYS A 24 -13.70 4.64 -18.92
C CYS A 24 -12.39 4.71 -18.18
N ILE A 25 -11.82 5.91 -18.07
CA ILE A 25 -10.73 6.20 -17.16
C ILE A 25 -11.26 7.20 -16.12
N ALA A 26 -11.25 6.79 -14.86
CA ALA A 26 -11.62 7.63 -13.73
C ALA A 26 -10.36 8.25 -13.09
N TYR A 27 -10.52 9.44 -12.56
CA TYR A 27 -9.50 10.16 -11.79
C TYR A 27 -10.14 10.70 -10.52
N ALA A 28 -9.35 10.99 -9.52
CA ALA A 28 -9.79 11.67 -8.31
C ALA A 28 -9.16 13.07 -8.22
N GLU A 29 -9.99 14.09 -8.09
CA GLU A 29 -9.56 15.48 -7.83
C GLU A 29 -9.33 15.69 -6.34
N THR A 30 -10.07 14.97 -5.50
CA THR A 30 -9.98 15.02 -4.05
C THR A 30 -9.86 13.62 -3.45
N LYS A 31 -9.30 13.53 -2.24
CA LYS A 31 -9.25 12.27 -1.48
C LYS A 31 -10.67 11.76 -1.19
N ALA A 32 -11.62 12.64 -0.93
CA ALA A 32 -13.01 12.28 -0.68
C ALA A 32 -13.68 11.62 -1.90
N GLU A 33 -13.38 12.06 -3.12
CA GLU A 33 -13.84 11.39 -4.34
C GLU A 33 -13.24 9.98 -4.48
N LEU A 34 -11.94 9.84 -4.17
CA LEU A 34 -11.31 8.52 -4.17
C LEU A 34 -11.94 7.59 -3.13
N GLU A 35 -12.29 8.12 -1.96
CA GLU A 35 -13.00 7.37 -0.91
C GLU A 35 -14.39 6.92 -1.39
N GLU A 36 -15.16 7.80 -2.03
CA GLU A 36 -16.46 7.41 -2.59
C GLU A 36 -16.33 6.35 -3.70
N MET A 37 -15.31 6.44 -4.56
CA MET A 37 -15.00 5.39 -5.54
C MET A 37 -14.65 4.06 -4.86
N ALA A 38 -13.90 4.11 -3.76
CA ALA A 38 -13.49 2.93 -3.00
C ALA A 38 -14.67 2.21 -2.32
N TYR A 39 -15.74 2.94 -1.97
CA TYR A 39 -16.97 2.36 -1.43
C TYR A 39 -17.81 1.60 -2.45
N GLY A 40 -17.46 1.69 -3.74
CA GLY A 40 -18.10 0.93 -4.80
C GLY A 40 -19.14 1.71 -5.60
N PRO A 41 -19.61 1.12 -6.71
CA PRO A 41 -20.43 1.80 -7.73
C PRO A 41 -21.86 2.10 -7.29
N THR A 42 -22.29 1.57 -6.16
CA THR A 42 -23.66 1.73 -5.65
C THR A 42 -23.59 2.25 -4.23
N HIS A 43 -24.52 3.14 -3.84
CA HIS A 43 -24.66 3.63 -2.45
C HIS A 43 -25.11 2.53 -1.47
N THR A 44 -24.77 1.28 -1.74
CA THR A 44 -25.04 0.15 -0.85
C THR A 44 -23.98 0.07 0.23
N SER A 45 -24.36 -0.47 1.38
CA SER A 45 -23.44 -0.70 2.50
C SER A 45 -22.40 -1.79 2.20
N ARG A 46 -22.66 -2.63 1.20
CA ARG A 46 -21.79 -3.75 0.79
C ARG A 46 -21.84 -3.97 -0.70
N TYR A 47 -20.71 -4.35 -1.30
CA TYR A 47 -20.66 -4.87 -2.66
C TYR A 47 -19.57 -5.92 -2.83
N ASP A 48 -19.79 -6.85 -3.76
CA ASP A 48 -18.84 -7.88 -4.11
C ASP A 48 -18.01 -7.43 -5.30
N VAL A 49 -16.69 -7.51 -5.15
CA VAL A 49 -15.73 -7.33 -6.25
C VAL A 49 -15.59 -8.65 -6.96
N VAL A 50 -16.16 -8.73 -8.16
CA VAL A 50 -16.26 -9.96 -8.94
C VAL A 50 -15.66 -9.80 -10.32
N TYR A 51 -15.13 -10.90 -10.84
CA TYR A 51 -14.61 -10.97 -12.21
C TYR A 51 -15.10 -12.24 -12.90
N PRO A 52 -15.45 -12.17 -14.19
CA PRO A 52 -15.69 -13.35 -14.99
C PRO A 52 -14.36 -14.04 -15.31
N ILE A 53 -14.27 -15.33 -14.99
CA ILE A 53 -13.09 -16.16 -15.24
C ILE A 53 -13.50 -17.28 -16.19
N GLU A 54 -12.79 -17.40 -17.31
CA GLU A 54 -13.04 -18.47 -18.27
C GLU A 54 -12.96 -19.84 -17.62
N GLY A 55 -13.95 -20.67 -17.85
CA GLY A 55 -14.06 -22.01 -17.27
C GLY A 55 -14.46 -22.08 -15.79
N LYS A 56 -14.52 -20.94 -15.07
CA LYS A 56 -14.88 -20.89 -13.64
C LYS A 56 -16.14 -20.05 -13.37
N GLY A 57 -16.65 -19.32 -14.37
CA GLY A 57 -17.76 -18.38 -14.18
C GLY A 57 -17.37 -17.10 -13.47
N THR A 58 -18.28 -16.52 -12.70
CA THR A 58 -18.01 -15.29 -11.93
C THR A 58 -17.37 -15.65 -10.59
N VAL A 59 -16.17 -15.14 -10.35
CA VAL A 59 -15.41 -15.36 -9.11
C VAL A 59 -15.43 -14.09 -8.28
N LYS A 60 -15.72 -14.23 -6.98
CA LYS A 60 -15.63 -13.15 -5.99
C LYS A 60 -14.20 -13.07 -5.48
N GLU A 61 -13.60 -11.89 -5.62
CA GLU A 61 -12.25 -11.60 -5.13
C GLU A 61 -12.25 -10.98 -3.74
N ALA A 62 -13.21 -10.09 -3.49
CA ALA A 62 -13.35 -9.40 -2.22
C ALA A 62 -14.78 -8.93 -1.99
N GLU A 63 -15.12 -8.65 -0.75
CA GLU A 63 -16.32 -7.93 -0.35
C GLU A 63 -15.90 -6.59 0.26
N VAL A 64 -16.40 -5.50 -0.28
CA VAL A 64 -16.21 -4.17 0.30
C VAL A 64 -17.41 -3.79 1.13
N VAL A 65 -17.17 -3.38 2.37
CA VAL A 65 -18.18 -2.96 3.33
C VAL A 65 -17.93 -1.51 3.72
N ARG A 66 -18.94 -0.66 3.54
CA ARG A 66 -18.88 0.74 3.99
C ARG A 66 -19.09 0.79 5.50
N CYS A 67 -18.13 1.30 6.23
CA CYS A 67 -18.17 1.49 7.67
C CYS A 67 -18.21 2.98 8.03
N LYS A 68 -18.41 3.29 9.31
CA LYS A 68 -18.42 4.68 9.79
C LYS A 68 -17.11 5.42 9.49
N ASN A 69 -15.99 4.71 9.63
CA ASN A 69 -14.64 5.27 9.53
C ASN A 69 -13.89 4.75 8.30
N GLY A 70 -14.57 4.61 7.15
CA GLY A 70 -13.95 4.18 5.92
C GLY A 70 -14.58 2.93 5.32
N CYS A 71 -13.83 2.19 4.53
CA CYS A 71 -14.26 0.91 4.00
C CYS A 71 -13.43 -0.25 4.54
N VAL A 72 -14.09 -1.38 4.69
CA VAL A 72 -13.49 -2.65 5.06
C VAL A 72 -13.51 -3.55 3.84
N VAL A 73 -12.41 -4.23 3.59
CA VAL A 73 -12.29 -5.18 2.50
C VAL A 73 -12.06 -6.57 3.06
N ASN A 74 -13.04 -7.44 2.87
CA ASN A 74 -12.98 -8.84 3.26
C ASN A 74 -12.59 -9.69 2.05
N PHE A 75 -11.43 -10.32 2.12
CA PHE A 75 -10.95 -11.28 1.12
C PHE A 75 -11.45 -12.68 1.42
N MET A 76 -11.51 -13.53 0.40
CA MET A 76 -11.83 -14.95 0.58
C MET A 76 -10.67 -15.67 1.27
N GLU A 77 -10.96 -16.76 2.01
CA GLU A 77 -9.98 -17.47 2.84
C GLU A 77 -8.74 -17.97 2.08
N ASP A 78 -8.90 -18.38 0.85
CA ASP A 78 -7.82 -18.87 0.00
C ASP A 78 -6.96 -17.77 -0.62
N TYR A 79 -7.41 -16.50 -0.49
CA TYR A 79 -6.77 -15.36 -1.15
C TYR A 79 -5.48 -14.92 -0.46
N MET A 80 -5.45 -15.02 0.85
CA MET A 80 -4.45 -14.38 1.70
C MET A 80 -3.31 -15.34 2.07
N ARG A 81 -2.38 -15.56 1.18
CA ARG A 81 -1.12 -16.25 1.52
C ARG A 81 -0.01 -15.24 1.73
N ARG A 82 0.08 -14.74 2.94
CA ARG A 82 1.15 -13.84 3.35
C ARG A 82 2.48 -14.58 3.34
N ARG A 83 3.54 -13.95 2.81
CA ARG A 83 4.91 -14.47 2.78
C ARG A 83 5.11 -15.78 2.01
N ASP A 84 4.27 -16.06 1.04
CA ASP A 84 4.66 -17.05 0.04
C ASP A 84 5.89 -16.49 -0.68
N PRO A 85 7.09 -17.10 -0.50
CA PRO A 85 8.31 -16.64 -1.18
C PRO A 85 8.15 -16.70 -2.70
N ASN A 86 7.16 -17.43 -3.15
CA ASN A 86 6.78 -17.52 -4.54
C ASN A 86 5.80 -16.45 -5.01
N SER A 87 5.41 -15.48 -4.20
CA SER A 87 4.50 -14.41 -4.61
C SER A 87 5.16 -13.35 -5.49
N MET A 88 6.50 -13.26 -5.50
CA MET A 88 7.25 -12.29 -6.29
C MET A 88 8.06 -12.96 -7.39
N ALA A 89 8.08 -12.36 -8.58
CA ALA A 89 8.94 -12.74 -9.69
C ALA A 89 9.48 -11.50 -10.42
N ILE A 90 10.62 -11.66 -11.11
CA ILE A 90 11.24 -10.64 -11.93
C ILE A 90 10.95 -10.91 -13.40
N GLY A 91 10.34 -9.94 -14.08
CA GLY A 91 9.96 -10.04 -15.48
C GLY A 91 11.05 -9.62 -16.47
N ASP A 92 12.06 -8.91 -15.99
CA ASP A 92 13.18 -8.38 -16.77
C ASP A 92 14.45 -9.24 -16.61
N ASP A 93 15.51 -8.85 -17.33
CA ASP A 93 16.82 -9.52 -17.32
C ASP A 93 17.88 -8.81 -16.47
N LEU A 94 17.51 -7.75 -15.73
CA LEU A 94 18.46 -7.07 -14.85
C LEU A 94 18.86 -7.97 -13.67
N PRO A 95 20.03 -7.78 -13.07
CA PRO A 95 20.47 -8.57 -11.92
C PRO A 95 19.43 -8.59 -10.80
N SER A 96 19.22 -9.74 -10.17
CA SER A 96 18.30 -9.89 -9.04
C SER A 96 18.62 -11.18 -8.27
N ASP A 97 18.36 -11.16 -6.96
CA ASP A 97 18.32 -12.31 -6.07
C ASP A 97 16.96 -13.05 -6.09
N LYS A 98 15.96 -12.47 -6.76
CA LYS A 98 14.61 -13.03 -6.85
C LYS A 98 14.45 -13.90 -8.09
N PRO A 99 13.53 -14.89 -8.05
CA PRO A 99 13.30 -15.79 -9.16
C PRO A 99 12.80 -15.03 -10.40
N ARG A 100 13.35 -15.37 -11.55
CA ARG A 100 12.85 -14.85 -12.82
C ARG A 100 11.51 -15.46 -13.18
N PHE A 101 10.65 -14.65 -13.78
CA PHE A 101 9.32 -15.08 -14.23
C PHE A 101 9.41 -16.28 -15.20
N LYS A 102 10.30 -16.18 -16.19
CA LYS A 102 10.52 -17.24 -17.18
C LYS A 102 10.93 -18.57 -16.56
N ASP A 103 11.87 -18.53 -15.60
CA ASP A 103 12.38 -19.75 -14.96
C ASP A 103 11.30 -20.44 -14.13
N ARG A 104 10.38 -19.65 -13.59
CA ARG A 104 9.34 -20.14 -12.71
C ARG A 104 8.08 -20.58 -13.43
N PHE A 105 7.65 -19.85 -14.45
CA PHE A 105 6.40 -20.09 -15.16
C PHE A 105 6.57 -20.69 -16.56
N GLY A 106 7.82 -20.76 -17.08
CA GLY A 106 8.13 -21.43 -18.33
C GLY A 106 7.86 -20.64 -19.61
N TYR A 107 7.54 -19.33 -19.48
CA TYR A 107 7.34 -18.43 -20.64
C TYR A 107 7.78 -17.01 -20.31
N GLU A 108 7.96 -16.18 -21.35
CA GLU A 108 8.42 -14.80 -21.18
C GLU A 108 7.34 -13.90 -20.58
N PHE A 109 7.72 -13.04 -19.65
CA PHE A 109 6.80 -12.10 -19.03
C PHE A 109 6.17 -11.12 -20.03
N SER A 110 6.88 -10.76 -21.08
CA SER A 110 6.37 -9.87 -22.13
C SER A 110 5.05 -10.34 -22.74
N SER A 111 4.83 -11.66 -22.83
CA SER A 111 3.56 -12.23 -23.31
C SER A 111 2.42 -11.96 -22.34
N LEU A 112 2.63 -12.22 -21.03
CA LEU A 112 1.63 -11.94 -20.00
C LEU A 112 1.38 -10.44 -19.83
N ARG A 113 2.43 -9.63 -19.95
CA ARG A 113 2.34 -8.16 -19.92
C ARG A 113 1.38 -7.66 -21.00
N GLN A 114 1.57 -8.13 -22.23
CA GLN A 114 0.70 -7.75 -23.35
C GLN A 114 -0.74 -8.23 -23.12
N GLU A 115 -0.95 -9.46 -22.72
CA GLU A 115 -2.26 -10.01 -22.41
C GLU A 115 -2.97 -9.23 -21.30
N THR A 116 -2.20 -8.79 -20.28
CA THR A 116 -2.73 -7.95 -19.19
C THR A 116 -3.14 -6.57 -19.69
N LEU A 117 -2.35 -5.95 -20.56
CA LEU A 117 -2.70 -4.67 -21.20
C LEU A 117 -3.96 -4.81 -22.07
N ASP A 118 -4.06 -5.89 -22.82
CA ASP A 118 -5.25 -6.18 -23.65
C ASP A 118 -6.50 -6.37 -22.78
N TRP A 119 -6.39 -7.05 -21.64
CA TRP A 119 -7.49 -7.18 -20.69
C TRP A 119 -7.85 -5.82 -20.07
N LEU A 120 -6.88 -5.06 -19.57
CA LEU A 120 -7.11 -3.73 -19.00
C LEU A 120 -7.84 -2.82 -20.00
N SER A 121 -7.51 -2.92 -21.29
CA SER A 121 -8.15 -2.14 -22.34
C SER A 121 -9.66 -2.35 -22.46
N THR A 122 -10.18 -3.46 -21.92
CA THR A 122 -11.62 -3.79 -21.89
C THR A 122 -12.32 -3.36 -20.60
N GLN A 123 -11.57 -2.84 -19.62
CA GLN A 123 -12.09 -2.50 -18.30
C GLN A 123 -12.46 -1.00 -18.19
N GLN A 124 -13.17 -0.67 -17.12
CA GLN A 124 -13.17 0.66 -16.53
C GLN A 124 -12.02 0.70 -15.55
N VAL A 125 -11.18 1.72 -15.62
CA VAL A 125 -9.99 1.83 -14.77
C VAL A 125 -9.96 3.15 -14.01
N ILE A 126 -9.28 3.16 -12.87
CA ILE A 126 -8.84 4.38 -12.21
C ILE A 126 -7.35 4.57 -12.47
N MET A 127 -6.95 5.79 -12.80
CA MET A 127 -5.57 6.22 -12.86
C MET A 127 -5.30 7.13 -11.66
N LEU A 128 -4.45 6.68 -10.74
CA LEU A 128 -4.07 7.42 -9.54
C LEU A 128 -2.58 7.81 -9.64
N PRO A 129 -2.26 9.11 -9.83
CA PRO A 129 -0.90 9.59 -9.66
C PRO A 129 -0.52 9.53 -8.17
N PHE A 130 0.73 9.22 -7.88
CA PHE A 130 1.26 9.26 -6.52
C PHE A 130 2.76 9.54 -6.53
N SER A 131 3.28 9.93 -5.38
CA SER A 131 4.72 10.12 -5.17
C SER A 131 5.26 8.93 -4.38
N ALA A 132 6.09 8.11 -5.01
CA ALA A 132 6.70 6.97 -4.32
C ALA A 132 7.88 7.42 -3.46
N GLY A 133 7.82 7.16 -2.15
CA GLY A 133 8.88 7.50 -1.21
C GLY A 133 8.65 8.80 -0.44
N PRO A 134 9.71 9.41 0.13
CA PRO A 134 9.59 10.47 1.11
C PRO A 134 8.76 11.65 0.63
N ARG A 135 7.86 12.12 1.49
CA ARG A 135 6.96 13.25 1.19
C ARG A 135 7.74 14.49 0.73
N GLY A 136 7.37 15.04 -0.42
CA GLY A 136 8.04 16.17 -1.06
C GLY A 136 9.36 15.84 -1.75
N HIS A 137 9.84 14.59 -1.65
CA HIS A 137 11.10 14.11 -2.24
C HIS A 137 10.95 12.76 -2.94
N GLY A 138 9.73 12.27 -3.07
CA GLY A 138 9.42 11.01 -3.74
C GLY A 138 9.44 11.13 -5.27
N TYR A 139 9.29 10.00 -5.91
CA TYR A 139 9.38 9.85 -7.37
C TYR A 139 7.99 9.82 -8.00
N PRO A 140 7.75 10.60 -9.07
CA PRO A 140 6.49 10.58 -9.80
C PRO A 140 6.14 9.16 -10.21
N SER A 141 4.96 8.70 -9.85
CA SER A 141 4.51 7.33 -10.07
C SER A 141 3.02 7.28 -10.38
N LEU A 142 2.55 6.17 -10.93
CA LEU A 142 1.18 6.00 -11.37
C LEU A 142 0.65 4.62 -10.94
N MET A 143 -0.61 4.55 -10.54
CA MET A 143 -1.33 3.29 -10.40
C MET A 143 -2.46 3.22 -11.42
N ILE A 144 -2.62 2.07 -12.05
CA ILE A 144 -3.70 1.73 -12.97
C ILE A 144 -4.40 0.49 -12.43
N CYS A 145 -5.64 0.66 -12.00
CA CYS A 145 -6.41 -0.35 -11.30
C CYS A 145 -7.83 -0.42 -11.87
N PRO A 146 -8.50 -1.59 -11.92
CA PRO A 146 -9.91 -1.66 -12.26
C PRO A 146 -10.76 -0.80 -11.32
N LEU A 147 -11.70 -0.04 -11.87
CA LEU A 147 -12.51 0.91 -11.09
C LEU A 147 -13.34 0.23 -10.00
N ASN A 148 -13.80 -1.01 -10.23
CA ASN A 148 -14.51 -1.78 -9.20
C ASN A 148 -13.62 -2.21 -8.01
N ALA A 149 -12.31 -2.00 -8.11
CA ALA A 149 -11.33 -2.23 -7.05
C ALA A 149 -10.64 -0.93 -6.59
N ALA A 150 -11.33 0.22 -6.67
CA ALA A 150 -10.78 1.53 -6.30
C ALA A 150 -10.32 1.63 -4.83
N PHE A 151 -10.80 0.74 -3.94
CA PHE A 151 -10.27 0.60 -2.58
C PHE A 151 -8.76 0.29 -2.57
N PHE A 152 -8.24 -0.37 -3.61
CA PHE A 152 -6.82 -0.64 -3.74
C PHE A 152 -6.03 0.66 -4.00
N ALA A 153 -6.58 1.53 -4.84
CA ALA A 153 -6.01 2.86 -5.07
C ALA A 153 -6.07 3.74 -3.81
N LEU A 154 -7.19 3.71 -3.06
CA LEU A 154 -7.30 4.42 -1.78
C LEU A 154 -6.29 3.89 -0.76
N SER A 155 -6.07 2.58 -0.71
CA SER A 155 -5.04 1.98 0.15
C SER A 155 -3.64 2.50 -0.16
N LEU A 156 -3.28 2.61 -1.46
CA LEU A 156 -2.01 3.21 -1.85
C LEU A 156 -1.92 4.69 -1.47
N ALA A 157 -2.99 5.47 -1.71
CA ALA A 157 -3.04 6.87 -1.35
C ALA A 157 -2.90 7.11 0.16
N ASN A 158 -3.41 6.20 0.99
CA ASN A 158 -3.23 6.25 2.44
C ASN A 158 -1.80 5.91 2.88
N MET A 159 -1.07 5.10 2.11
CA MET A 159 0.32 4.72 2.42
C MET A 159 1.37 5.69 1.86
N GLN A 160 1.12 6.29 0.70
CA GLN A 160 2.10 7.13 -0.01
C GLN A 160 1.69 8.61 -0.13
N GLY A 161 0.56 8.98 0.48
CA GLY A 161 -0.07 10.28 0.31
C GLY A 161 -0.92 10.37 -0.96
N PHE A 162 -1.98 11.16 -0.87
CA PHE A 162 -2.87 11.43 -2.00
C PHE A 162 -2.29 12.54 -2.87
N THR A 163 -2.25 12.28 -4.18
CA THR A 163 -1.92 13.28 -5.20
C THR A 163 -3.17 13.54 -6.05
N SER A 164 -3.63 14.78 -6.07
CA SER A 164 -4.77 15.18 -6.91
C SER A 164 -4.39 15.15 -8.39
N ILE A 165 -5.30 14.71 -9.26
CA ILE A 165 -5.10 14.75 -10.71
C ILE A 165 -4.95 16.19 -11.23
N VAL A 166 -5.53 17.17 -10.56
CA VAL A 166 -5.41 18.59 -10.96
C VAL A 166 -4.01 19.14 -10.72
N ASP A 167 -3.30 18.60 -9.74
CA ASP A 167 -1.94 19.02 -9.38
C ASP A 167 -0.86 18.33 -10.25
N VAL A 168 -1.26 17.36 -11.08
CA VAL A 168 -0.33 16.69 -12.01
C VAL A 168 0.11 17.67 -13.10
N PRO A 169 1.42 17.91 -13.27
CA PRO A 169 1.93 18.80 -14.30
C PRO A 169 1.75 18.20 -15.70
N GLU A 170 1.80 19.06 -16.70
CA GLU A 170 1.95 18.61 -18.10
C GLU A 170 3.26 17.83 -18.26
N HIS A 171 3.25 16.84 -19.14
CA HIS A 171 4.40 15.95 -19.37
C HIS A 171 4.82 15.16 -18.11
N TYR A 172 3.82 14.71 -17.32
CA TYR A 172 4.08 13.83 -16.19
C TYR A 172 4.64 12.49 -16.65
N LYS A 173 5.93 12.28 -16.44
CA LYS A 173 6.63 11.03 -16.75
C LYS A 173 6.82 10.22 -15.47
N PRO A 174 6.04 9.15 -15.25
CA PRO A 174 6.20 8.32 -14.05
C PRO A 174 7.52 7.55 -14.10
N ARG A 175 8.18 7.42 -12.94
CA ARG A 175 9.33 6.51 -12.73
C ARG A 175 8.87 5.09 -12.46
N ALA A 176 7.63 4.94 -11.99
CA ALA A 176 7.02 3.64 -11.78
C ALA A 176 5.53 3.62 -12.13
N ILE A 177 5.06 2.44 -12.52
CA ILE A 177 3.63 2.19 -12.72
C ILE A 177 3.26 0.89 -12.03
N ILE A 178 2.20 0.94 -11.21
CA ILE A 178 1.58 -0.24 -10.62
C ILE A 178 0.34 -0.59 -11.44
N PHE A 179 0.32 -1.78 -12.04
CA PHE A 179 -0.82 -2.33 -12.76
C PHE A 179 -1.50 -3.39 -11.90
N VAL A 180 -2.83 -3.38 -11.86
CA VAL A 180 -3.62 -4.33 -11.05
C VAL A 180 -4.56 -5.13 -11.94
N ALA A 181 -4.41 -6.45 -11.97
CA ALA A 181 -5.16 -7.35 -12.84
C ALA A 181 -5.52 -8.67 -12.12
N PRO A 182 -6.47 -8.65 -11.16
CA PRO A 182 -6.73 -9.78 -10.28
C PRO A 182 -7.21 -11.05 -10.96
N PRO A 183 -7.96 -11.04 -12.09
CA PRO A 183 -8.42 -12.28 -12.74
C PRO A 183 -7.30 -13.24 -13.13
N PHE A 184 -6.13 -12.70 -13.46
CA PHE A 184 -4.99 -13.48 -13.94
C PHE A 184 -4.45 -14.46 -12.89
N ARG A 185 -4.70 -14.23 -11.60
CA ARG A 185 -4.34 -15.21 -10.57
C ARG A 185 -5.01 -16.57 -10.79
N HIS A 186 -6.21 -16.57 -11.39
CA HIS A 186 -6.96 -17.79 -11.62
C HIS A 186 -6.58 -18.53 -12.89
N THR A 187 -6.18 -17.79 -13.92
CA THR A 187 -5.87 -18.35 -15.25
C THR A 187 -4.39 -18.70 -15.41
N HIS A 188 -3.49 -17.99 -14.69
CA HIS A 188 -2.03 -18.12 -14.85
C HIS A 188 -1.30 -18.62 -13.60
N PHE A 189 -1.93 -18.53 -12.41
CA PHE A 189 -1.22 -18.73 -11.15
C PHE A 189 -1.93 -19.66 -10.17
N ASP A 190 -2.85 -20.51 -10.64
CA ASP A 190 -3.59 -21.48 -9.82
C ASP A 190 -4.28 -20.86 -8.60
N GLY A 191 -4.79 -19.64 -8.72
CA GLY A 191 -5.41 -18.89 -7.63
C GLY A 191 -4.43 -18.23 -6.67
N LYS A 192 -3.11 -18.32 -6.90
CA LYS A 192 -2.09 -17.73 -6.02
C LYS A 192 -1.92 -16.25 -6.28
N GLN A 193 -1.49 -15.53 -5.25
CA GLN A 193 -1.06 -14.14 -5.39
C GLN A 193 0.31 -14.09 -6.08
N VAL A 194 0.41 -13.31 -7.14
CA VAL A 194 1.70 -13.08 -7.81
C VAL A 194 1.86 -11.59 -8.07
N VAL A 195 3.06 -11.10 -7.83
CA VAL A 195 3.51 -9.76 -8.19
C VAL A 195 4.74 -9.90 -9.06
N VAL A 196 4.74 -9.26 -10.22
CA VAL A 196 5.89 -9.26 -11.12
C VAL A 196 6.48 -7.87 -11.19
N HIS A 197 7.77 -7.76 -10.95
CA HIS A 197 8.55 -6.55 -11.17
C HIS A 197 9.22 -6.63 -12.53
N ASN A 198 9.00 -5.63 -13.37
CA ASN A 198 9.60 -5.51 -14.68
C ASN A 198 10.31 -4.17 -14.78
N ARG A 199 11.65 -4.20 -14.73
CA ARG A 199 12.49 -3.03 -14.54
C ARG A 199 13.20 -2.65 -15.84
N SER A 200 13.43 -1.38 -16.01
CA SER A 200 14.35 -0.79 -16.97
C SER A 200 15.13 0.35 -16.30
N LYS A 201 16.04 0.98 -17.00
CA LYS A 201 16.77 2.15 -16.48
C LYS A 201 15.86 3.34 -16.16
N GLU A 202 14.73 3.46 -16.86
CA GLU A 202 13.85 4.63 -16.76
C GLU A 202 12.53 4.34 -16.07
N MET A 203 12.11 3.08 -16.01
CA MET A 203 10.78 2.67 -15.58
C MET A 203 10.84 1.40 -14.76
N HIS A 204 10.11 1.38 -13.65
CA HIS A 204 9.85 0.20 -12.86
C HIS A 204 8.35 -0.12 -12.89
N GLU A 205 7.96 -1.17 -13.60
CA GLU A 205 6.59 -1.64 -13.61
C GLU A 205 6.38 -2.69 -12.50
N VAL A 206 5.29 -2.56 -11.75
CA VAL A 206 4.83 -3.54 -10.77
C VAL A 206 3.48 -4.10 -11.22
N TRP A 207 3.42 -5.37 -11.51
CA TRP A 207 2.23 -6.05 -12.00
C TRP A 207 1.61 -6.90 -10.89
N ALA A 208 0.50 -6.42 -10.32
CA ALA A 208 -0.19 -7.07 -9.22
C ALA A 208 -1.33 -7.95 -9.75
N TYR A 209 -1.17 -9.24 -9.64
CA TYR A 209 -2.19 -10.23 -10.00
C TYR A 209 -2.99 -10.66 -8.75
N ASN A 210 -3.33 -9.68 -7.92
CA ASN A 210 -4.12 -9.84 -6.70
C ASN A 210 -4.69 -8.49 -6.26
N LEU A 211 -5.62 -8.49 -5.31
CA LEU A 211 -6.22 -7.28 -4.74
C LEU A 211 -5.72 -6.94 -3.33
N TYR A 212 -4.85 -7.76 -2.74
CA TYR A 212 -4.26 -7.41 -1.46
C TYR A 212 -3.07 -6.45 -1.66
N PRO A 213 -3.11 -5.23 -1.09
CA PRO A 213 -2.13 -4.20 -1.42
C PRO A 213 -0.74 -4.43 -0.80
N GLY A 214 -0.64 -5.29 0.22
CA GLY A 214 0.62 -5.53 0.94
C GLY A 214 1.79 -5.92 0.03
N PRO A 215 1.69 -6.95 -0.83
CA PRO A 215 2.80 -7.38 -1.68
C PRO A 215 3.15 -6.40 -2.80
N SER A 216 2.18 -5.63 -3.29
CA SER A 216 2.33 -4.79 -4.49
C SER A 216 2.38 -3.29 -4.17
N ALA A 217 1.36 -2.74 -3.53
CA ALA A 217 1.29 -1.31 -3.24
C ALA A 217 2.25 -0.91 -2.10
N LYS A 218 2.44 -1.75 -1.09
CA LYS A 218 3.40 -1.49 0.00
C LYS A 218 4.79 -2.02 -0.35
N LYS A 219 4.97 -3.33 -0.47
CA LYS A 219 6.30 -3.92 -0.75
C LYS A 219 6.76 -3.72 -2.19
N GLY A 220 5.82 -3.50 -3.13
CA GLY A 220 6.15 -3.08 -4.49
C GLY A 220 6.81 -1.70 -4.52
N VAL A 221 6.28 -0.73 -3.76
CA VAL A 221 6.90 0.59 -3.61
C VAL A 221 8.27 0.49 -2.92
N PHE A 222 8.41 -0.35 -1.89
CA PHE A 222 9.71 -0.60 -1.28
C PHE A 222 10.73 -1.14 -2.30
N SER A 223 10.34 -2.12 -3.11
CA SER A 223 11.22 -2.68 -4.16
C SER A 223 11.59 -1.64 -5.22
N LEU A 224 10.66 -0.76 -5.57
CA LEU A 224 10.89 0.37 -6.44
C LEU A 224 11.94 1.32 -5.86
N LEU A 225 11.81 1.68 -4.58
CA LEU A 225 12.75 2.58 -3.90
C LEU A 225 14.14 1.97 -3.76
N LEU A 226 14.23 0.64 -3.55
CA LEU A 226 15.51 -0.07 -3.57
C LEU A 226 16.18 0.01 -4.95
N ASP A 227 15.42 -0.22 -6.02
CA ASP A 227 15.93 -0.16 -7.40
C ASP A 227 16.40 1.25 -7.79
N ILE A 228 15.62 2.27 -7.46
CA ILE A 228 16.02 3.67 -7.71
C ILE A 228 17.22 4.06 -6.85
N GLY A 229 17.23 3.66 -5.57
CA GLY A 229 18.32 3.95 -4.65
C GLY A 229 19.65 3.35 -5.13
N GLU A 230 19.63 2.12 -5.65
CA GLU A 230 20.80 1.48 -6.25
C GLU A 230 21.29 2.26 -7.47
N GLN A 231 20.38 2.71 -8.34
CA GLN A 231 20.73 3.50 -9.53
C GLN A 231 21.29 4.88 -9.18
N GLU A 232 20.79 5.53 -8.14
CA GLU A 232 21.13 6.91 -7.77
C GLU A 232 22.17 7.01 -6.65
N GLY A 233 22.53 5.88 -6.03
CA GLY A 233 23.56 5.81 -4.98
C GLY A 233 23.06 6.28 -3.60
N TRP A 234 21.85 5.88 -3.21
CA TRP A 234 21.29 6.06 -1.87
C TRP A 234 20.59 4.77 -1.39
N VAL A 235 20.21 4.72 -0.13
CA VAL A 235 19.70 3.49 0.49
C VAL A 235 18.28 3.69 1.02
N CYS A 236 17.41 2.72 0.73
CA CYS A 236 16.13 2.55 1.42
C CYS A 236 16.24 1.37 2.39
N CYS A 237 16.01 1.62 3.68
CA CYS A 237 16.11 0.62 4.73
C CYS A 237 14.74 0.05 5.08
N HIS A 238 14.67 -1.26 5.36
CA HIS A 238 13.48 -1.92 5.92
C HIS A 238 13.51 -1.78 7.44
N THR A 239 13.17 -0.60 7.93
CA THR A 239 13.35 -0.20 9.33
C THR A 239 12.22 0.67 9.81
N SER A 240 11.97 0.66 11.11
CA SER A 240 11.31 1.77 11.80
C SER A 240 12.35 2.64 12.50
N ALA A 241 12.03 3.89 12.74
CA ALA A 241 12.88 4.80 13.48
C ALA A 241 12.07 5.66 14.44
N ALA A 242 12.57 5.82 15.66
CA ALA A 242 11.97 6.67 16.67
C ALA A 242 13.04 7.51 17.35
N MET A 243 12.71 8.75 17.68
CA MET A 243 13.48 9.57 18.60
C MET A 243 12.92 9.37 20.01
N VAL A 244 13.78 9.04 20.93
CA VAL A 244 13.45 8.94 22.35
C VAL A 244 14.00 10.18 23.06
N GLU A 245 13.10 10.97 23.62
CA GLU A 245 13.41 12.08 24.52
C GLU A 245 13.38 11.57 25.95
N THR A 246 14.49 11.71 26.67
CA THR A 246 14.58 11.34 28.07
C THR A 246 14.09 12.46 28.97
N PRO A 247 13.79 12.19 30.28
CA PRO A 247 13.43 13.23 31.24
C PRO A 247 14.55 14.28 31.48
N TYR A 248 15.77 13.99 31.00
CA TYR A 248 16.93 14.90 31.09
C TYR A 248 17.17 15.67 29.77
N GLU A 249 16.14 15.77 28.91
CA GLU A 249 16.24 16.47 27.62
C GLU A 249 17.32 15.91 26.66
N CYS A 250 17.69 14.65 26.86
CA CYS A 250 18.60 13.96 25.94
C CYS A 250 17.73 13.26 24.83
N GLU A 251 18.07 13.55 23.59
CA GLU A 251 17.44 12.93 22.42
C GLU A 251 18.35 11.85 21.83
N VAL A 252 17.79 10.67 21.63
CA VAL A 252 18.49 9.55 21.00
C VAL A 252 17.59 8.94 19.92
N VAL A 253 18.10 8.80 18.70
CA VAL A 253 17.37 8.16 17.60
C VAL A 253 17.73 6.67 17.54
N PHE A 254 16.72 5.83 17.58
CA PHE A 254 16.84 4.39 17.39
C PHE A 254 16.26 3.99 16.03
N MET A 255 16.99 3.17 15.29
CA MET A 255 16.51 2.49 14.10
C MET A 255 16.35 1.00 14.42
N HIS A 256 15.19 0.45 14.12
CA HIS A 256 14.83 -0.94 14.38
C HIS A 256 14.70 -1.67 13.04
N GLU A 257 15.74 -2.38 12.65
CA GLU A 257 15.70 -3.22 11.46
C GLU A 257 15.14 -4.60 11.79
N GLY A 258 14.37 -5.17 10.89
CA GLY A 258 13.81 -6.50 11.08
C GLY A 258 12.86 -6.92 9.99
N ALA A 259 12.64 -8.24 9.89
CA ALA A 259 11.64 -8.79 9.01
C ALA A 259 10.22 -8.31 9.38
N SER A 260 9.29 -8.41 8.43
CA SER A 260 7.88 -8.13 8.71
C SER A 260 7.36 -9.01 9.86
N GLY A 261 6.73 -8.44 10.87
CA GLY A 261 6.29 -9.11 12.11
C GLY A 261 7.39 -9.21 13.18
N GLY A 262 8.53 -8.54 12.98
CA GLY A 262 9.61 -8.46 13.97
C GLY A 262 9.43 -7.37 15.04
N GLY A 263 8.26 -6.73 15.10
CA GLY A 263 7.97 -5.72 16.13
C GLY A 263 8.42 -4.30 15.79
N LYS A 264 8.74 -4.01 14.52
CA LYS A 264 9.23 -2.67 14.13
C LYS A 264 8.25 -1.55 14.46
N SER A 265 6.99 -1.70 14.01
CA SER A 265 5.95 -0.69 14.24
C SER A 265 5.59 -0.57 15.72
N GLU A 266 5.62 -1.68 16.46
CA GLU A 266 5.36 -1.69 17.89
C GLU A 266 6.44 -0.90 18.70
N MET A 267 7.64 -0.75 18.15
CA MET A 267 8.71 0.07 18.78
C MET A 267 8.52 1.58 18.55
N LEU A 268 7.52 1.97 17.76
CA LEU A 268 7.16 3.39 17.55
C LEU A 268 6.01 3.84 18.45
N GLU A 269 5.33 2.91 19.11
CA GLU A 269 4.17 3.22 19.92
C GLU A 269 4.59 3.92 21.22
N ASP A 270 3.93 5.04 21.53
CA ASP A 270 3.97 5.71 22.83
C ASP A 270 2.54 5.79 23.38
N PHE A 271 2.45 6.07 24.66
CA PHE A 271 1.16 6.34 25.30
C PHE A 271 0.59 7.65 24.76
N HIS A 272 -0.70 7.62 24.46
CA HIS A 272 -1.40 8.87 24.17
C HIS A 272 -1.52 9.70 25.44
N ARG A 273 -0.75 10.80 25.49
CA ARG A 273 -0.74 11.75 26.59
C ARG A 273 -1.69 12.89 26.32
N GLU A 274 -2.46 13.26 27.33
CA GLU A 274 -3.21 14.51 27.31
C GLU A 274 -2.23 15.72 27.41
N GLU A 275 -2.72 16.92 27.16
CA GLU A 275 -1.89 18.14 27.22
C GLU A 275 -1.22 18.36 28.60
N ASP A 276 -1.78 17.76 29.67
CA ASP A 276 -1.28 17.84 31.03
C ASP A 276 -0.42 16.62 31.44
N ASP A 277 0.10 15.87 30.45
CA ASP A 277 0.91 14.65 30.62
C ASP A 277 0.20 13.48 31.34
N ARG A 278 -1.12 13.55 31.54
CA ARG A 278 -1.87 12.42 32.06
C ARG A 278 -2.21 11.44 30.94
N LEU A 279 -2.34 10.17 31.30
CA LEU A 279 -2.86 9.13 30.42
C LEU A 279 -4.36 8.93 30.64
N LEU A 280 -5.12 8.95 29.55
CA LEU A 280 -6.50 8.48 29.57
C LEU A 280 -6.49 6.94 29.57
N ILE A 281 -6.78 6.32 30.72
CA ILE A 281 -6.81 4.84 30.87
C ILE A 281 -8.17 4.23 30.56
N GLY A 282 -9.21 5.02 30.49
CA GLY A 282 -10.52 4.55 30.12
C GLY A 282 -11.61 5.61 30.20
N THR A 283 -12.70 5.35 29.49
CA THR A 283 -13.93 6.16 29.54
C THR A 283 -15.10 5.24 29.86
N HIS A 284 -15.89 5.59 30.88
CA HIS A 284 -17.08 4.85 31.22
C HIS A 284 -18.12 4.93 30.10
N THR A 285 -18.50 3.82 29.51
CA THR A 285 -19.29 3.78 28.27
C THR A 285 -20.71 4.32 28.40
N VAL A 286 -21.25 4.36 29.62
CA VAL A 286 -22.60 4.86 29.91
C VAL A 286 -22.60 6.30 30.38
N THR A 287 -21.71 6.64 31.31
CA THR A 287 -21.68 7.98 31.93
C THR A 287 -20.79 8.97 31.16
N GLY A 288 -19.86 8.46 30.34
CA GLY A 288 -18.83 9.28 29.67
C GLY A 288 -17.71 9.75 30.61
N GLU A 289 -17.71 9.29 31.87
CA GLU A 289 -16.66 9.64 32.85
C GLU A 289 -15.29 9.09 32.38
N LYS A 290 -14.27 9.96 32.42
CA LYS A 290 -12.91 9.63 32.02
C LYS A 290 -12.02 9.39 33.22
N TYR A 291 -11.25 8.31 33.14
CA TYR A 291 -10.30 7.91 34.17
C TYR A 291 -8.88 8.17 33.69
N TYR A 292 -8.11 8.86 34.50
CA TYR A 292 -6.74 9.25 34.16
C TYR A 292 -5.73 8.66 35.13
N MET A 293 -4.53 8.43 34.62
CA MET A 293 -3.36 8.11 35.43
C MET A 293 -2.28 9.16 35.16
N THR A 294 -1.64 9.64 36.21
CA THR A 294 -0.47 10.51 36.07
C THR A 294 0.78 9.65 35.96
N LEU A 295 1.54 9.84 34.89
CA LEU A 295 2.88 9.29 34.76
C LEU A 295 3.86 10.18 35.50
N GLY A 296 4.82 9.54 36.20
CA GLY A 296 6.02 10.25 36.66
C GLY A 296 6.95 10.62 35.51
N GLU A 297 8.15 11.01 35.83
CA GLU A 297 9.22 11.24 34.82
C GLU A 297 9.40 9.99 33.96
N SER A 298 9.20 10.12 32.64
CA SER A 298 9.30 9.02 31.69
C SER A 298 9.82 9.52 30.36
N CYS A 299 10.38 8.62 29.55
CA CYS A 299 10.74 8.94 28.17
C CYS A 299 9.51 9.21 27.32
N LYS A 300 9.66 10.02 26.29
CA LYS A 300 8.69 10.22 25.21
C LYS A 300 9.25 9.61 23.94
N ILE A 301 8.39 8.98 23.15
CA ILE A 301 8.75 8.38 21.87
C ILE A 301 8.13 9.19 20.74
N HIS A 302 8.97 9.69 19.84
CA HIS A 302 8.55 10.44 18.68
C HIS A 302 8.82 9.59 17.43
N PRO A 303 7.77 9.03 16.77
CA PRO A 303 7.95 8.28 15.54
C PRO A 303 8.59 9.14 14.45
N ILE A 304 9.57 8.58 13.74
CA ILE A 304 10.25 9.23 12.61
C ILE A 304 9.91 8.53 11.30
N ALA A 305 9.96 7.20 11.27
CA ALA A 305 9.66 6.40 10.10
C ALA A 305 9.13 5.02 10.50
N ASP A 306 8.16 4.49 9.74
CA ASP A 306 7.68 3.11 9.90
C ASP A 306 7.91 2.31 8.62
N ASP A 307 8.47 1.11 8.78
CA ASP A 307 8.71 0.05 7.78
C ASP A 307 9.67 0.43 6.64
N MET A 308 9.74 1.69 6.19
CA MET A 308 10.64 2.14 5.13
C MET A 308 11.25 3.51 5.45
N ALA A 309 12.57 3.60 5.51
CA ALA A 309 13.28 4.86 5.68
C ALA A 309 14.34 5.05 4.58
N CYS A 310 14.33 6.21 3.93
CA CYS A 310 15.24 6.55 2.85
C CYS A 310 16.38 7.47 3.33
N ALA A 311 17.61 7.06 3.07
CA ALA A 311 18.80 7.88 3.27
C ALA A 311 19.24 8.53 1.95
N LEU A 312 18.44 9.49 1.46
CA LEU A 312 18.70 10.16 0.20
C LEU A 312 20.04 10.88 0.21
N LYS A 313 20.83 10.73 -0.84
CA LYS A 313 22.18 11.30 -0.97
C LYS A 313 22.18 12.82 -0.81
N SER A 314 21.16 13.51 -1.33
CA SER A 314 21.03 14.98 -1.24
C SER A 314 20.85 15.51 0.17
N PHE A 315 20.46 14.66 1.13
CA PHE A 315 20.25 15.03 2.52
C PHE A 315 21.43 14.69 3.42
N GLN A 316 22.41 13.93 2.92
CA GLN A 316 23.57 13.56 3.72
C GLN A 316 24.55 14.73 3.83
N ASP A 317 25.09 14.91 5.03
CA ASP A 317 26.16 15.84 5.33
C ASP A 317 27.38 15.04 5.83
N PRO A 318 28.39 14.86 4.98
CA PRO A 318 29.57 14.06 5.33
C PRO A 318 30.33 14.58 6.55
N GLU A 319 30.25 15.89 6.83
CA GLU A 319 30.95 16.50 7.96
C GLU A 319 30.25 16.25 9.29
N SER A 320 28.95 15.98 9.27
CA SER A 320 28.15 15.75 10.49
C SER A 320 28.46 14.43 11.17
N GLY A 321 28.97 13.44 10.43
CA GLY A 321 29.15 12.06 10.90
C GLY A 321 27.82 11.36 11.27
N LYS A 322 26.67 11.94 10.89
CA LYS A 322 25.32 11.42 11.19
C LYS A 322 24.63 10.98 9.91
N LEU A 323 23.93 9.85 9.97
CA LEU A 323 23.01 9.42 8.92
C LEU A 323 21.69 10.19 9.06
N ARG A 324 21.27 10.84 7.99
CA ARG A 324 19.94 11.47 7.90
C ARG A 324 19.00 10.56 7.13
N ILE A 325 17.82 10.31 7.69
CA ILE A 325 16.78 9.46 7.10
C ILE A 325 15.49 10.25 6.99
N LEU A 326 14.67 9.85 5.99
CA LEU A 326 13.34 10.35 5.75
C LEU A 326 12.38 9.18 5.74
N ASP A 327 11.20 9.37 6.30
CA ASP A 327 10.11 8.39 6.17
C ASP A 327 9.70 8.27 4.69
N ALA A 328 9.53 7.04 4.23
CA ALA A 328 9.13 6.75 2.85
C ALA A 328 7.63 6.44 2.71
N GLU A 329 6.88 6.44 3.80
CA GLU A 329 5.44 6.21 3.83
C GLU A 329 4.72 7.39 4.50
N ASP A 330 3.52 7.72 4.03
CA ASP A 330 2.67 8.78 4.59
C ASP A 330 1.69 8.22 5.64
N GLY A 331 1.50 6.91 5.66
CA GLY A 331 0.62 6.21 6.58
C GLY A 331 1.11 4.83 6.96
N TRP A 332 0.65 4.35 8.10
CA TRP A 332 1.04 3.06 8.65
C TRP A 332 0.12 1.95 8.13
N PHE A 333 0.72 0.82 7.81
CA PHE A 333 0.01 -0.39 7.46
C PHE A 333 0.03 -1.35 8.67
N LEU A 334 -0.92 -1.14 9.57
CA LEU A 334 -1.05 -1.96 10.76
C LEU A 334 -1.76 -3.29 10.46
N ARG A 335 -1.32 -4.31 11.17
CA ARG A 335 -1.95 -5.62 11.14
C ARG A 335 -2.87 -5.77 12.34
N MET A 336 -4.13 -6.12 12.07
CA MET A 336 -5.08 -6.46 13.12
C MET A 336 -5.33 -7.96 13.13
N ASP A 337 -5.01 -8.60 14.25
CA ASP A 337 -5.13 -10.03 14.41
C ASP A 337 -6.44 -10.41 15.12
N GLY A 338 -6.92 -11.63 14.84
CA GLY A 338 -8.07 -12.21 15.53
C GLY A 338 -9.45 -11.77 15.05
N MET A 339 -9.53 -10.92 14.01
CA MET A 339 -10.79 -10.56 13.36
C MET A 339 -10.91 -11.24 12.00
N ASN A 340 -11.88 -12.11 11.84
CA ASN A 340 -12.06 -12.90 10.63
C ASN A 340 -12.87 -12.19 9.53
N ALA A 341 -13.74 -11.26 9.90
CA ALA A 341 -14.50 -10.44 8.99
C ALA A 341 -14.89 -9.12 9.66
N TYR A 342 -14.58 -8.04 8.98
CA TYR A 342 -14.98 -6.69 9.40
C TYR A 342 -16.32 -6.31 8.77
N GLY A 343 -16.94 -5.24 9.29
CA GLY A 343 -18.23 -4.75 8.81
C GLY A 343 -19.44 -5.51 9.40
N ASN A 344 -19.21 -6.46 10.28
CA ASN A 344 -20.25 -7.28 10.91
C ASN A 344 -20.55 -6.88 12.36
N SER A 345 -19.66 -6.15 13.01
CA SER A 345 -19.79 -5.71 14.39
C SER A 345 -19.40 -4.24 14.56
N PRO A 346 -20.29 -3.30 14.14
CA PRO A 346 -19.98 -1.86 14.14
C PRO A 346 -19.56 -1.29 15.51
N LEU A 347 -20.09 -1.87 16.61
CA LEU A 347 -19.73 -1.42 17.96
C LEU A 347 -18.30 -1.83 18.32
N TYR A 348 -17.94 -3.09 18.03
CA TYR A 348 -16.60 -3.62 18.31
C TYR A 348 -15.54 -2.92 17.45
N GLU A 349 -15.82 -2.75 16.17
CA GLU A 349 -14.95 -2.05 15.22
C GLU A 349 -14.75 -0.59 15.63
N ARG A 350 -15.80 0.08 16.11
CA ARG A 350 -15.71 1.45 16.63
C ARG A 350 -14.84 1.54 17.89
N ILE A 351 -14.81 0.51 18.73
CA ILE A 351 -13.98 0.48 19.94
C ILE A 351 -12.52 0.21 19.60
N CYS A 352 -12.27 -0.67 18.63
CA CYS A 352 -10.91 -1.09 18.25
C CYS A 352 -10.23 -0.14 17.26
N ILE A 353 -11.02 0.64 16.51
CA ILE A 353 -10.53 1.42 15.37
C ILE A 353 -11.09 2.84 15.48
N HIS A 354 -10.26 3.79 15.88
CA HIS A 354 -10.63 5.19 16.06
C HIS A 354 -9.77 6.15 15.20
N PRO A 355 -9.62 5.94 13.88
CA PRO A 355 -8.95 6.95 13.07
C PRO A 355 -9.81 8.22 13.01
N SER A 356 -9.16 9.36 13.04
CA SER A 356 -9.81 10.67 12.81
C SER A 356 -10.30 10.81 11.36
N GLU A 357 -9.65 10.09 10.44
CA GLU A 357 -9.94 10.09 9.02
C GLU A 357 -10.44 8.72 8.53
N PRO A 358 -11.21 8.69 7.44
CA PRO A 358 -11.58 7.45 6.77
C PRO A 358 -10.38 6.65 6.32
N LEU A 359 -10.37 5.36 6.62
CA LEU A 359 -9.30 4.42 6.26
C LEU A 359 -9.86 3.20 5.52
N VAL A 360 -8.96 2.46 4.90
CA VAL A 360 -9.25 1.13 4.35
C VAL A 360 -8.75 0.06 5.31
N PHE A 361 -9.62 -0.84 5.71
CA PHE A 361 -9.30 -1.96 6.58
C PHE A 361 -9.36 -3.27 5.80
N PHE A 362 -8.46 -4.19 6.11
CA PHE A 362 -8.39 -5.51 5.47
C PHE A 362 -8.49 -6.60 6.51
N ASN A 363 -9.28 -7.63 6.21
CA ASN A 363 -9.30 -8.81 7.05
C ASN A 363 -7.97 -9.57 6.95
N THR A 364 -7.62 -10.23 8.05
CA THR A 364 -6.37 -11.00 8.16
C THR A 364 -6.63 -12.49 8.36
N VAL A 365 -7.72 -12.97 7.81
CA VAL A 365 -8.37 -14.27 8.10
C VAL A 365 -7.49 -15.49 8.06
N SER A 366 -6.55 -15.57 7.14
CA SER A 366 -5.86 -16.84 6.88
C SER A 366 -4.65 -17.13 7.77
N TYR A 367 -4.49 -16.45 8.91
CA TYR A 367 -3.22 -16.45 9.65
C TYR A 367 -3.15 -17.28 10.90
N THR A 368 -4.25 -17.76 11.44
CA THR A 368 -4.24 -18.58 12.64
C THR A 368 -3.41 -19.85 12.50
N HIS A 369 -3.28 -20.37 11.29
CA HIS A 369 -2.49 -21.58 11.02
C HIS A 369 -1.00 -21.34 10.72
N LEU A 370 -0.60 -20.13 10.35
CA LEU A 370 0.79 -19.81 10.01
C LEU A 370 1.60 -19.29 11.20
N ARG A 371 0.97 -18.85 12.26
CA ARG A 371 1.67 -18.40 13.49
C ARG A 371 2.48 -19.48 14.18
N ALA A 372 2.06 -20.72 14.09
CA ALA A 372 2.75 -21.85 14.72
C ALA A 372 4.16 -22.13 14.15
N HIS A 373 4.48 -21.54 12.99
CA HIS A 373 5.77 -21.73 12.33
C HIS A 373 6.68 -20.49 12.35
N GLU A 374 6.23 -19.39 12.94
CA GLU A 374 7.02 -18.14 13.02
C GLU A 374 7.77 -17.97 14.36
N THR A 375 7.55 -18.86 15.29
CA THR A 375 8.34 -18.96 16.52
C THR A 375 9.41 -20.01 16.37
#